data_82486f291fcefde67e4be675a855c649
#
_entry.id   82486f291fcefde67e4be675a855c649
#
_cell.length_a   1.000
_cell.length_b   1.000
_cell.length_c   1.000
_cell.angle_alpha   90.00
_cell.angle_beta   90.00
_cell.angle_gamma   90.00
#
_symmetry.space_group_name_H-M   'P 1'
#
loop_
_entity.id
_entity.type
_entity.pdbx_description
1 polymer ?
#
loop_
_entity_poly.entity_id
_entity_poly.type
_entity_poly.pdbx_seq_one_letter_code
_entity_poly.pdbx_strand_id
1 'polypeptide(L)'
;MKTTEILIHQLMVMEGRSLEAYKDAAGVPTIGYGHTKGVRMGDRISERWAVELLKMDVQDVELQVKALDVARTEGQLDALVSFAFNLGITRLRDSDLLKLIRKGASKNAITQEFKRWVYAGGKKLRGLETRREWEAKRFFE
;
A
#
# COMPACT_ATOMS: atom_id res chain seq x y z
N MET A 1 -13.22 12.56 -1.77
CA MET A 1 -12.08 12.31 -0.89
C MET A 1 -10.97 11.64 -1.69
N LYS A 2 -9.74 12.00 -1.42
CA LYS A 2 -8.56 11.47 -2.13
C LYS A 2 -7.49 11.08 -1.14
N THR A 3 -6.57 10.21 -1.55
CA THR A 3 -5.33 9.96 -0.79
C THR A 3 -4.51 11.25 -0.72
N THR A 4 -3.67 11.34 0.31
CA THR A 4 -2.93 12.56 0.64
C THR A 4 -1.44 12.43 0.26
N GLU A 5 -0.72 13.55 0.28
CA GLU A 5 0.74 13.56 0.12
C GLU A 5 1.45 12.81 1.25
N ILE A 6 0.81 12.69 2.43
CA ILE A 6 1.35 11.89 3.54
C ILE A 6 1.54 10.45 3.09
N LEU A 7 0.55 9.88 2.39
CA LEU A 7 0.64 8.52 1.87
C LEU A 7 1.76 8.41 0.83
N ILE A 8 1.83 9.34 -0.12
CA ILE A 8 2.85 9.30 -1.18
C ILE A 8 4.25 9.29 -0.59
N HIS A 9 4.53 10.21 0.36
CA HIS A 9 5.83 10.28 1.01
C HIS A 9 6.16 9.00 1.78
N GLN A 10 5.16 8.44 2.47
CA GLN A 10 5.37 7.20 3.21
C GLN A 10 5.64 6.01 2.29
N LEU A 11 4.94 5.91 1.17
CA LEU A 11 5.19 4.85 0.18
C LEU A 11 6.58 4.99 -0.43
N MET A 12 7.05 6.21 -0.70
CA MET A 12 8.41 6.44 -1.19
C MET A 12 9.45 5.88 -0.22
N VAL A 13 9.22 6.03 1.09
CA VAL A 13 10.10 5.47 2.12
C VAL A 13 10.02 3.95 2.17
N MET A 14 8.80 3.40 2.10
CA MET A 14 8.56 1.97 2.28
C MET A 14 8.90 1.12 1.05
N GLU A 15 8.67 1.64 -0.16
CA GLU A 15 8.82 0.84 -1.39
C GLU A 15 10.25 0.84 -1.95
N GLY A 16 11.05 1.84 -1.61
CA GLY A 16 12.36 2.00 -2.23
C GLY A 16 12.24 2.45 -3.69
N ARG A 17 13.35 2.91 -4.27
CA ARG A 17 13.36 3.49 -5.61
C ARG A 17 14.45 2.88 -6.50
N SER A 18 14.11 2.59 -7.75
CA SER A 18 15.08 2.27 -8.79
C SER A 18 14.76 3.07 -10.06
N LEU A 19 15.75 3.80 -10.58
CA LEU A 19 15.60 4.57 -11.83
C LEU A 19 15.90 3.72 -13.07
N GLU A 20 16.35 2.49 -12.88
CA GLU A 20 16.61 1.53 -13.93
C GLU A 20 15.80 0.26 -13.68
N ALA A 21 15.22 -0.31 -14.74
CA ALA A 21 14.40 -1.50 -14.62
C ALA A 21 15.21 -2.68 -14.06
N TYR A 22 14.61 -3.41 -13.15
CA TYR A 22 15.17 -4.62 -12.55
C TYR A 22 14.07 -5.67 -12.45
N LYS A 23 14.47 -6.93 -12.27
CA LYS A 23 13.51 -8.01 -12.02
C LYS A 23 13.30 -8.14 -10.51
N ASP A 24 12.04 -8.15 -10.10
CA ASP A 24 11.70 -8.41 -8.70
C ASP A 24 11.91 -9.88 -8.34
N ALA A 25 11.58 -10.27 -7.10
CA ALA A 25 11.75 -11.64 -6.62
C ALA A 25 10.98 -12.69 -7.48
N ALA A 26 9.88 -12.26 -8.11
CA ALA A 26 9.08 -13.12 -8.99
C ALA A 26 9.54 -13.06 -10.47
N GLY A 27 10.61 -12.29 -10.77
CA GLY A 27 11.11 -12.13 -12.13
C GLY A 27 10.36 -11.09 -12.95
N VAL A 28 9.54 -10.26 -12.35
CA VAL A 28 8.76 -9.23 -13.04
C VAL A 28 9.59 -7.96 -13.22
N PRO A 29 9.72 -7.43 -14.47
CA PRO A 29 10.39 -6.15 -14.68
C PRO A 29 9.70 -5.02 -13.92
N THR A 30 10.49 -4.30 -13.13
CA THR A 30 10.00 -3.32 -12.16
C THR A 30 10.86 -2.06 -12.23
N ILE A 31 10.28 -0.88 -12.06
CA ILE A 31 11.00 0.40 -12.09
C ILE A 31 10.35 1.40 -11.13
N GLY A 32 11.09 2.44 -10.75
CA GLY A 32 10.59 3.47 -9.85
C GLY A 32 10.33 2.96 -8.46
N TYR A 33 9.15 3.20 -7.94
CA TYR A 33 8.70 2.74 -6.61
C TYR A 33 7.80 1.50 -6.75
N GLY A 34 8.33 0.47 -7.38
CA GLY A 34 7.60 -0.78 -7.55
C GLY A 34 6.63 -0.82 -8.73
N HIS A 35 6.77 0.10 -9.69
CA HIS A 35 5.93 0.12 -10.88
C HIS A 35 6.28 -1.02 -11.83
N THR A 36 5.27 -1.77 -12.28
CA THR A 36 5.49 -2.95 -13.16
C THR A 36 4.79 -2.84 -14.52
N LYS A 37 3.78 -2.02 -14.65
CA LYS A 37 2.94 -1.94 -15.84
C LYS A 37 3.73 -1.40 -17.03
N GLY A 38 3.89 -2.21 -18.08
CA GLY A 38 4.58 -1.82 -19.31
C GLY A 38 6.09 -1.68 -19.18
N VAL A 39 6.69 -2.15 -18.09
CA VAL A 39 8.13 -2.03 -17.87
C VAL A 39 8.87 -3.11 -18.63
N ARG A 40 9.97 -2.72 -19.29
CA ARG A 40 10.89 -3.61 -20.00
C ARG A 40 12.28 -3.48 -19.41
N MET A 41 13.01 -4.58 -19.38
CA MET A 41 14.43 -4.53 -18.99
C MET A 41 15.19 -3.60 -19.93
N GLY A 42 16.04 -2.75 -19.35
CA GLY A 42 16.73 -1.69 -20.08
C GLY A 42 16.08 -0.31 -19.96
N ASP A 43 14.84 -0.23 -19.50
CA ASP A 43 14.15 1.05 -19.28
C ASP A 43 14.84 1.86 -18.19
N ARG A 44 14.87 3.18 -18.39
CA ARG A 44 15.40 4.16 -17.46
C ARG A 44 14.42 5.33 -17.34
N ILE A 45 14.26 5.85 -16.13
CA ILE A 45 13.38 6.99 -15.87
C ILE A 45 14.07 8.03 -14.97
N SER A 46 13.54 9.25 -14.96
CA SER A 46 13.95 10.28 -14.03
C SER A 46 13.34 10.07 -12.64
N GLU A 47 13.90 10.75 -11.64
CA GLU A 47 13.31 10.76 -10.28
C GLU A 47 11.90 11.32 -10.30
N ARG A 48 11.68 12.39 -11.06
CA ARG A 48 10.35 12.98 -11.21
C ARG A 48 9.34 11.99 -11.79
N TRP A 49 9.75 11.25 -12.83
CA TRP A 49 8.87 10.26 -13.45
C TRP A 49 8.57 9.09 -12.51
N ALA A 50 9.54 8.69 -11.69
CA ALA A 50 9.33 7.65 -10.67
C ALA A 50 8.19 8.06 -9.72
N VAL A 51 8.16 9.32 -9.27
CA VAL A 51 7.09 9.83 -8.41
C VAL A 51 5.76 9.86 -9.14
N GLU A 52 5.74 10.30 -10.40
CA GLU A 52 4.51 10.34 -11.20
C GLU A 52 3.92 8.93 -11.40
N LEU A 53 4.76 7.94 -11.67
CA LEU A 53 4.32 6.55 -11.80
C LEU A 53 3.74 6.05 -10.48
N LEU A 54 4.37 6.37 -9.35
CA LEU A 54 3.84 6.01 -8.03
C LEU A 54 2.44 6.61 -7.82
N LYS A 55 2.26 7.89 -8.15
CA LYS A 55 0.96 8.55 -8.02
C LYS A 55 -0.11 7.90 -8.89
N MET A 56 0.25 7.51 -10.10
CA MET A 56 -0.67 6.80 -11.00
C MET A 56 -1.07 5.44 -10.42
N ASP A 57 -0.11 4.68 -9.90
CA ASP A 57 -0.38 3.37 -9.29
C ASP A 57 -1.24 3.51 -8.04
N VAL A 58 -0.97 4.53 -7.21
CA VAL A 58 -1.79 4.83 -6.03
C VAL A 58 -3.21 5.18 -6.42
N GLN A 59 -3.40 5.96 -7.49
CA GLN A 59 -4.73 6.34 -7.96
C GLN A 59 -5.55 5.11 -8.37
N ASP A 60 -4.93 4.15 -9.04
CA ASP A 60 -5.61 2.90 -9.41
C ASP A 60 -6.09 2.13 -8.19
N VAL A 61 -5.24 2.00 -7.17
CA VAL A 61 -5.59 1.32 -5.91
C VAL A 61 -6.64 2.13 -5.14
N GLU A 62 -6.53 3.45 -5.13
CA GLU A 62 -7.51 4.34 -4.49
C GLU A 62 -8.93 4.10 -5.03
N LEU A 63 -9.08 3.98 -6.34
CA LEU A 63 -10.38 3.69 -6.95
C LEU A 63 -10.95 2.36 -6.47
N GLN A 64 -10.11 1.33 -6.37
CA GLN A 64 -10.52 0.02 -5.89
C GLN A 64 -10.94 0.05 -4.42
N VAL A 65 -10.20 0.77 -3.57
CA VAL A 65 -10.53 0.91 -2.15
C VAL A 65 -11.83 1.72 -1.98
N LYS A 66 -12.00 2.80 -2.72
CA LYS A 66 -13.23 3.59 -2.68
C LYS A 66 -14.47 2.77 -3.05
N ALA A 67 -14.33 1.84 -3.98
CA ALA A 67 -15.44 0.96 -4.38
C ALA A 67 -15.91 0.06 -3.23
N LEU A 68 -15.09 -0.19 -2.22
CA LEU A 68 -15.49 -0.94 -1.04
C LEU A 68 -16.38 -0.13 -0.08
N ASP A 69 -16.40 1.19 -0.23
CA ASP A 69 -17.22 2.14 0.55
C ASP A 69 -17.06 2.00 2.06
N VAL A 70 -15.82 1.97 2.53
CA VAL A 70 -15.52 1.79 3.97
C VAL A 70 -14.72 2.94 4.57
N ALA A 71 -13.96 3.70 3.79
CA ALA A 71 -13.17 4.82 4.28
C ALA A 71 -14.05 6.05 4.48
N ARG A 72 -13.96 6.68 5.66
CA ARG A 72 -14.75 7.85 6.03
C ARG A 72 -13.90 9.10 6.25
N THR A 73 -12.58 8.94 6.39
CA THR A 73 -11.62 10.03 6.55
C THR A 73 -10.45 9.84 5.61
N GLU A 74 -9.68 10.90 5.39
CA GLU A 74 -8.45 10.80 4.58
C GLU A 74 -7.44 9.82 5.19
N GLY A 75 -7.32 9.82 6.53
CA GLY A 75 -6.45 8.87 7.23
C GLY A 75 -6.86 7.43 6.99
N GLN A 76 -8.14 7.14 7.04
CA GLN A 76 -8.65 5.81 6.75
C GLN A 76 -8.39 5.41 5.31
N LEU A 77 -8.61 6.31 4.36
CA LEU A 77 -8.33 6.04 2.95
C LEU A 77 -6.85 5.78 2.71
N ASP A 78 -5.97 6.64 3.25
CA ASP A 78 -4.52 6.47 3.12
C ASP A 78 -4.06 5.11 3.67
N ALA A 79 -4.53 4.73 4.85
CA ALA A 79 -4.16 3.47 5.49
C ALA A 79 -4.60 2.25 4.66
N LEU A 80 -5.84 2.27 4.17
CA LEU A 80 -6.39 1.15 3.39
C LEU A 80 -5.77 1.07 2.00
N VAL A 81 -5.46 2.21 1.39
CA VAL A 81 -4.73 2.22 0.11
C VAL A 81 -3.32 1.68 0.29
N SER A 82 -2.60 2.06 1.35
CA SER A 82 -1.29 1.49 1.65
C SER A 82 -1.36 -0.02 1.82
N PHE A 83 -2.33 -0.52 2.57
CA PHE A 83 -2.54 -1.96 2.78
C PHE A 83 -2.79 -2.68 1.45
N ALA A 84 -3.72 -2.18 0.64
CA ALA A 84 -4.06 -2.79 -0.64
C ALA A 84 -2.94 -2.65 -1.67
N PHE A 85 -2.19 -1.55 -1.64
CA PHE A 85 -1.01 -1.35 -2.49
C PHE A 85 0.04 -2.44 -2.25
N ASN A 86 0.24 -2.80 -0.99
CA ASN A 86 1.20 -3.84 -0.59
C ASN A 86 0.67 -5.26 -0.80
N LEU A 87 -0.57 -5.54 -0.41
CA LEU A 87 -1.11 -6.90 -0.32
C LEU A 87 -2.12 -7.24 -1.42
N GLY A 88 -2.60 -6.25 -2.15
CA GLY A 88 -3.62 -6.42 -3.17
C GLY A 88 -5.03 -6.17 -2.64
N ILE A 89 -5.92 -5.73 -3.53
CA ILE A 89 -7.31 -5.39 -3.18
C ILE A 89 -8.10 -6.61 -2.74
N THR A 90 -7.83 -7.78 -3.31
CA THR A 90 -8.56 -9.01 -2.97
C THR A 90 -8.34 -9.39 -1.50
N ARG A 91 -7.10 -9.29 -1.01
CA ARG A 91 -6.81 -9.58 0.40
C ARG A 91 -7.51 -8.61 1.33
N LEU A 92 -7.52 -7.32 0.99
CA LEU A 92 -8.26 -6.33 1.78
C LEU A 92 -9.75 -6.65 1.78
N ARG A 93 -10.33 -6.86 0.60
CA ARG A 93 -11.77 -7.13 0.45
C ARG A 93 -12.21 -8.34 1.28
N ASP A 94 -11.40 -9.40 1.31
CA ASP A 94 -11.75 -10.65 1.98
C ASP A 94 -11.22 -10.72 3.41
N SER A 95 -10.61 -9.67 3.92
CA SER A 95 -9.95 -9.66 5.23
C SER A 95 -10.93 -9.53 6.40
N ASP A 96 -10.50 -10.04 7.54
CA ASP A 96 -11.18 -9.77 8.81
C ASP A 96 -11.04 -8.29 9.19
N LEU A 97 -9.97 -7.63 8.76
CA LEU A 97 -9.79 -6.19 8.93
C LEU A 97 -10.97 -5.41 8.38
N LEU A 98 -11.38 -5.71 7.14
CA LEU A 98 -12.50 -5.01 6.53
C LEU A 98 -13.81 -5.29 7.27
N LYS A 99 -14.01 -6.52 7.71
CA LYS A 99 -15.19 -6.90 8.50
C LYS A 99 -15.27 -6.09 9.80
N LEU A 100 -14.14 -5.95 10.51
CA LEU A 100 -14.09 -5.18 11.76
C LEU A 100 -14.36 -3.70 11.51
N ILE A 101 -13.83 -3.13 10.44
CA ILE A 101 -14.08 -1.72 10.09
C ILE A 101 -15.56 -1.50 9.81
N ARG A 102 -16.19 -2.40 9.04
CA ARG A 102 -17.63 -2.30 8.71
C ARG A 102 -18.53 -2.43 9.95
N LYS A 103 -18.11 -3.21 10.93
CA LYS A 103 -18.85 -3.37 12.20
C LYS A 103 -18.67 -2.17 13.14
N GLY A 104 -17.76 -1.28 12.86
CA GLY A 104 -17.42 -0.21 13.80
C GLY A 104 -16.71 -0.73 15.05
N ALA A 105 -15.86 -1.74 14.89
CA ALA A 105 -15.08 -2.32 15.98
C ALA A 105 -14.17 -1.29 16.65
N SER A 106 -13.68 -1.60 17.87
CA SER A 106 -12.83 -0.71 18.63
C SER A 106 -11.51 -0.41 17.92
N LYS A 107 -10.91 0.75 18.28
CA LYS A 107 -9.59 1.12 17.79
C LYS A 107 -8.56 0.01 18.05
N ASN A 108 -8.59 -0.57 19.25
CA ASN A 108 -7.65 -1.64 19.60
C ASN A 108 -7.85 -2.88 18.70
N ALA A 109 -9.08 -3.29 18.47
CA ALA A 109 -9.38 -4.46 17.64
C ALA A 109 -8.89 -4.25 16.19
N ILE A 110 -9.17 -3.09 15.61
CA ILE A 110 -8.74 -2.74 14.25
C ILE A 110 -7.21 -2.65 14.18
N THR A 111 -6.57 -2.02 15.16
CA THR A 111 -5.11 -1.91 15.23
C THR A 111 -4.44 -3.28 15.26
N GLN A 112 -4.93 -4.16 16.12
CA GLN A 112 -4.37 -5.52 16.21
C GLN A 112 -4.57 -6.31 14.91
N GLU A 113 -5.68 -6.08 14.23
CA GLU A 113 -5.94 -6.77 12.96
C GLU A 113 -4.99 -6.32 11.85
N PHE A 114 -4.68 -5.01 11.76
CA PHE A 114 -3.61 -4.52 10.87
C PHE A 114 -2.31 -5.27 11.14
N LYS A 115 -1.91 -5.39 12.40
CA LYS A 115 -0.63 -5.95 12.82
C LYS A 115 -0.48 -7.45 12.57
N ARG A 116 -1.54 -8.15 12.21
CA ARG A 116 -1.45 -9.56 11.85
C ARG A 116 -0.80 -9.79 10.49
N TRP A 117 -0.77 -8.79 9.62
CA TRP A 117 -0.28 -8.92 8.24
C TRP A 117 1.22 -8.60 8.12
N VAL A 118 2.04 -9.38 8.83
CA VAL A 118 3.48 -9.14 8.96
C VAL A 118 4.35 -10.32 8.51
N TYR A 119 3.76 -11.33 7.86
CA TYR A 119 4.48 -12.51 7.40
C TYR A 119 4.60 -12.54 5.88
N ALA A 120 5.78 -12.97 5.39
CA ALA A 120 5.99 -13.29 4.00
C ALA A 120 6.87 -14.54 3.92
N GLY A 121 6.46 -15.51 3.10
CA GLY A 121 7.17 -16.79 3.02
C GLY A 121 7.27 -17.53 4.35
N GLY A 122 6.28 -17.37 5.22
CA GLY A 122 6.25 -18.00 6.54
C GLY A 122 7.10 -17.32 7.59
N LYS A 123 7.76 -16.20 7.26
CA LYS A 123 8.63 -15.45 8.18
C LYS A 123 8.03 -14.09 8.49
N LYS A 124 8.15 -13.68 9.77
CA LYS A 124 7.80 -12.34 10.21
C LYS A 124 8.88 -11.36 9.75
N LEU A 125 8.48 -10.33 9.02
CA LEU A 125 9.40 -9.33 8.48
C LEU A 125 9.23 -8.00 9.18
N ARG A 126 10.36 -7.41 9.60
CA ARG A 126 10.37 -6.11 10.29
C ARG A 126 9.79 -4.99 9.41
N GLY A 127 10.09 -4.99 8.12
CA GLY A 127 9.53 -4.00 7.19
C GLY A 127 8.01 -4.04 7.13
N LEU A 128 7.42 -5.24 7.20
CA LEU A 128 5.98 -5.40 7.24
C LEU A 128 5.39 -4.95 8.58
N GLU A 129 6.08 -5.21 9.69
CA GLU A 129 5.67 -4.72 11.02
C GLU A 129 5.61 -3.18 11.02
N THR A 130 6.65 -2.53 10.55
CA THR A 130 6.73 -1.07 10.47
C THR A 130 5.60 -0.51 9.60
N ARG A 131 5.34 -1.16 8.46
CA ARG A 131 4.29 -0.77 7.54
C ARG A 131 2.91 -0.87 8.18
N ARG A 132 2.60 -1.99 8.82
CA ARG A 132 1.30 -2.17 9.50
C ARG A 132 1.11 -1.21 10.67
N GLU A 133 2.18 -0.91 11.42
CA GLU A 133 2.12 0.07 12.50
C GLU A 133 1.78 1.47 11.96
N TRP A 134 2.40 1.87 10.88
CA TRP A 134 2.10 3.15 10.23
C TRP A 134 0.65 3.21 9.77
N GLU A 135 0.18 2.16 9.10
CA GLU A 135 -1.20 2.08 8.58
C GLU A 135 -2.21 2.16 9.72
N ALA A 136 -2.01 1.40 10.79
CA ALA A 136 -2.91 1.41 11.93
C ALA A 136 -2.99 2.80 12.57
N LYS A 137 -1.84 3.47 12.73
CA LYS A 137 -1.80 4.82 13.28
C LYS A 137 -2.50 5.82 12.35
N ARG A 138 -2.18 5.78 11.06
CA ARG A 138 -2.77 6.68 10.06
C ARG A 138 -4.29 6.53 9.97
N PHE A 139 -4.79 5.32 10.12
CA PHE A 139 -6.22 5.04 10.06
C PHE A 139 -7.01 5.86 11.08
N PHE A 140 -6.43 6.15 12.22
CA PHE A 140 -7.08 6.88 13.31
C PHE A 140 -6.66 8.36 13.42
N GLU A 141 -5.96 8.86 12.43
CA GLU A 141 -5.61 10.29 12.34
C GLU A 141 -6.69 11.13 11.67
#